data_4620ed80aecb58f2f0503936ec60ede8
#
_entry.id   4620ed80aecb58f2f0503936ec60ede8
#
_cell.length_a   1.000
_cell.length_b   1.000
_cell.length_c   1.000
_cell.angle_alpha   90.00
_cell.angle_beta   90.00
_cell.angle_gamma   90.00
#
_symmetry.space_group_name_H-M   'P 1'
#
loop_
_entity.id
_entity.type
_entity.pdbx_description
1 polymer ?
#
loop_
_entity_poly.entity_id
_entity_poly.type
_entity_poly.pdbx_seq_one_letter_code
_entity_poly.pdbx_strand_id
1 'polypeptide(L)'
;RVFSNYGIFLNEIGKHKESESKLKKAISLNPEYANAYYNLAVLFIGQGNLEKAELELKKAIKLKSDFAIAHYNLGFILKDQGRLKEAESYTQKALEVDPQLTDAYLSLSTIQTSNTTQKWHNQLFSENILKNKNNRELVNIFFARSNIFHRKGQFKESAENLVNANNMKLRMHKSEVDLLIDKTKKLKISSDNYEG
;
A
#
# COMPACT_ATOMS: atom_id res chain seq x y z
N ARG A 1 8.26 20.49 8.28
CA ARG A 1 7.41 20.02 7.17
C ARG A 1 8.09 20.18 5.81
N VAL A 2 8.66 21.36 5.48
CA VAL A 2 9.32 21.62 4.19
C VAL A 2 10.38 20.57 3.86
N PHE A 3 11.32 20.30 4.78
CA PHE A 3 12.38 19.30 4.55
C PHE A 3 11.84 17.88 4.37
N SER A 4 10.74 17.52 5.02
CA SER A 4 10.11 16.20 4.84
C SER A 4 9.50 16.07 3.44
N ASN A 5 8.76 17.06 2.97
CA ASN A 5 8.18 17.07 1.62
C ASN A 5 9.28 17.09 0.54
N TYR A 6 10.35 17.83 0.77
CA TYR A 6 11.49 17.82 -0.15
C TYR A 6 12.21 16.47 -0.17
N GLY A 7 12.30 15.79 0.99
CA GLY A 7 12.80 14.42 1.08
C GLY A 7 11.97 13.43 0.27
N ILE A 8 10.62 13.51 0.35
CA ILE A 8 9.72 12.68 -0.45
C ILE A 8 9.97 12.89 -1.95
N PHE A 9 9.98 14.14 -2.41
CA PHE A 9 10.25 14.46 -3.81
C PHE A 9 11.59 13.91 -4.30
N LEU A 10 12.66 14.06 -3.49
CA LEU A 10 13.98 13.50 -3.81
C LEU A 10 13.96 11.98 -3.92
N ASN A 11 13.17 11.30 -3.08
CA ASN A 11 13.00 9.86 -3.17
C ASN A 11 12.31 9.44 -4.48
N GLU A 12 11.25 10.15 -4.87
CA GLU A 12 10.50 9.89 -6.11
C GLU A 12 11.38 10.02 -7.38
N ILE A 13 12.34 10.96 -7.37
CA ILE A 13 13.29 11.13 -8.49
C ILE A 13 14.57 10.30 -8.33
N GLY A 14 14.61 9.34 -7.40
CA GLY A 14 15.72 8.40 -7.22
C GLY A 14 16.95 8.96 -6.47
N LYS A 15 16.91 10.20 -5.96
CA LYS A 15 17.99 10.84 -5.21
C LYS A 15 17.97 10.42 -3.72
N HIS A 16 18.12 9.11 -3.49
CA HIS A 16 17.92 8.51 -2.16
C HIS A 16 18.84 9.06 -1.06
N LYS A 17 20.13 9.32 -1.36
CA LYS A 17 21.06 9.88 -0.36
C LYS A 17 20.67 11.30 0.06
N GLU A 18 20.27 12.13 -0.88
CA GLU A 18 19.79 13.48 -0.60
C GLU A 18 18.47 13.46 0.17
N SER A 19 17.54 12.55 -0.22
CA SER A 19 16.28 12.31 0.47
C SER A 19 16.50 11.98 1.95
N GLU A 20 17.38 11.01 2.25
CA GLU A 20 17.72 10.61 3.62
C GLU A 20 18.25 11.81 4.43
N SER A 21 19.15 12.60 3.85
CA SER A 21 19.70 13.79 4.50
C SER A 21 18.59 14.80 4.85
N LYS A 22 17.65 15.05 3.93
CA LYS A 22 16.54 15.99 4.16
C LYS A 22 15.54 15.48 5.19
N LEU A 23 15.23 14.19 5.17
CA LEU A 23 14.34 13.55 6.17
C LEU A 23 14.96 13.58 7.56
N LYS A 24 16.25 13.27 7.70
CA LYS A 24 16.99 13.40 8.97
C LYS A 24 17.02 14.86 9.45
N LYS A 25 17.17 15.82 8.55
CA LYS A 25 17.09 17.25 8.91
C LYS A 25 15.68 17.62 9.40
N ALA A 26 14.62 17.08 8.77
CA ALA A 26 13.25 17.29 9.25
C ALA A 26 13.07 16.76 10.69
N ILE A 27 13.59 15.57 10.98
CA ILE A 27 13.57 14.96 12.31
C ILE A 27 14.38 15.79 13.32
N SER A 28 15.58 16.25 12.95
CA SER A 28 16.42 17.07 13.87
C SER A 28 15.76 18.39 14.23
N LEU A 29 14.96 18.97 13.34
CA LEU A 29 14.22 20.22 13.59
C LEU A 29 12.91 20.00 14.37
N ASN A 30 12.30 18.85 14.22
CA ASN A 30 11.10 18.44 14.98
C ASN A 30 11.14 16.93 15.25
N PRO A 31 11.72 16.51 16.40
CA PRO A 31 11.82 15.09 16.77
C PRO A 31 10.48 14.39 17.01
N GLU A 32 9.39 15.14 17.20
CA GLU A 32 8.04 14.58 17.39
C GLU A 32 7.23 14.49 16.07
N TYR A 33 7.84 14.80 14.94
CA TYR A 33 7.14 14.77 13.66
C TYR A 33 7.05 13.34 13.09
N ALA A 34 6.04 12.58 13.50
CA ALA A 34 5.80 11.19 13.12
C ALA A 34 5.91 10.94 11.59
N ASN A 35 5.40 11.86 10.76
CA ASN A 35 5.45 11.71 9.31
C ASN A 35 6.89 11.71 8.75
N ALA A 36 7.85 12.39 9.40
CA ALA A 36 9.24 12.37 8.94
C ALA A 36 9.90 11.00 9.16
N TYR A 37 9.61 10.35 10.29
CA TYR A 37 10.04 8.97 10.54
C TYR A 37 9.38 7.98 9.57
N TYR A 38 8.08 8.13 9.33
CA TYR A 38 7.38 7.32 8.35
C TYR A 38 8.00 7.46 6.94
N ASN A 39 8.26 8.68 6.48
CA ASN A 39 8.85 8.92 5.16
C ASN A 39 10.28 8.36 5.07
N LEU A 40 11.05 8.43 6.15
CA LEU A 40 12.38 7.81 6.22
C LEU A 40 12.28 6.27 6.15
N ALA A 41 11.27 5.70 6.80
CA ALA A 41 11.00 4.26 6.70
C ALA A 41 10.61 3.86 5.27
N VAL A 42 9.75 4.61 4.59
CA VAL A 42 9.38 4.37 3.18
C VAL A 42 10.61 4.41 2.26
N LEU A 43 11.52 5.37 2.49
CA LEU A 43 12.80 5.41 1.77
C LEU A 43 13.60 4.11 1.99
N PHE A 44 13.72 3.64 3.24
CA PHE A 44 14.46 2.42 3.57
C PHE A 44 13.78 1.15 3.02
N ILE A 45 12.43 1.10 2.96
CA ILE A 45 11.69 0.01 2.28
C ILE A 45 12.08 -0.03 0.80
N GLY A 46 12.09 1.12 0.12
CA GLY A 46 12.48 1.22 -1.29
C GLY A 46 13.93 0.81 -1.55
N GLN A 47 14.80 0.88 -0.55
CA GLN A 47 16.20 0.44 -0.60
C GLN A 47 16.40 -1.02 -0.16
N GLY A 48 15.34 -1.73 0.26
CA GLY A 48 15.43 -3.08 0.81
C GLY A 48 16.02 -3.17 2.22
N ASN A 49 16.23 -2.03 2.90
CA ASN A 49 16.78 -2.00 4.27
C ASN A 49 15.65 -2.10 5.30
N LEU A 50 15.12 -3.32 5.44
CA LEU A 50 13.91 -3.58 6.23
C LEU A 50 14.13 -3.36 7.74
N GLU A 51 15.34 -3.60 8.26
CA GLU A 51 15.66 -3.39 9.68
C GLU A 51 15.59 -1.90 10.05
N LYS A 52 16.17 -1.02 9.22
CA LYS A 52 16.07 0.42 9.45
C LYS A 52 14.64 0.91 9.28
N ALA A 53 13.93 0.39 8.28
CA ALA A 53 12.54 0.74 8.07
C ALA A 53 11.66 0.36 9.27
N GLU A 54 11.82 -0.84 9.83
CA GLU A 54 11.12 -1.29 11.03
C GLU A 54 11.36 -0.35 12.21
N LEU A 55 12.62 0.07 12.42
CA LEU A 55 12.97 0.98 13.50
C LEU A 55 12.24 2.33 13.36
N GLU A 56 12.26 2.92 12.17
CA GLU A 56 11.65 4.23 11.94
C GLU A 56 10.11 4.16 11.96
N LEU A 57 9.50 3.05 11.48
CA LEU A 57 8.05 2.83 11.62
C LEU A 57 7.60 2.72 13.07
N LYS A 58 8.37 2.00 13.91
CA LYS A 58 8.08 1.92 15.36
C LYS A 58 8.13 3.29 16.04
N LYS A 59 9.08 4.15 15.64
CA LYS A 59 9.14 5.54 16.13
C LYS A 59 7.93 6.35 15.67
N ALA A 60 7.57 6.25 14.38
CA ALA A 60 6.39 6.93 13.85
C ALA A 60 5.11 6.54 14.58
N ILE A 61 4.91 5.23 14.83
CA ILE A 61 3.76 4.70 15.56
C ILE A 61 3.77 5.14 17.04
N LYS A 62 4.94 5.17 17.67
CA LYS A 62 5.07 5.66 19.05
C LYS A 62 4.65 7.13 19.18
N LEU A 63 4.98 7.96 18.19
CA LEU A 63 4.63 9.38 18.16
C LEU A 63 3.17 9.62 17.71
N LYS A 64 2.63 8.73 16.87
CA LYS A 64 1.27 8.79 16.36
C LYS A 64 0.68 7.39 16.33
N SER A 65 -0.02 7.00 17.40
CA SER A 65 -0.58 5.65 17.57
C SER A 65 -1.71 5.30 16.59
N ASP A 66 -2.39 6.32 16.05
CA ASP A 66 -3.44 6.22 15.04
C ASP A 66 -2.92 6.39 13.59
N PHE A 67 -1.69 5.94 13.33
CA PHE A 67 -1.07 6.04 12.01
C PHE A 67 -1.27 4.75 11.21
N ALA A 68 -2.48 4.55 10.66
CA ALA A 68 -2.90 3.32 9.99
C ALA A 68 -1.88 2.80 8.97
N ILE A 69 -1.41 3.66 8.06
CA ILE A 69 -0.46 3.25 7.02
C ILE A 69 0.92 2.86 7.59
N ALA A 70 1.34 3.42 8.72
CA ALA A 70 2.58 3.02 9.38
C ALA A 70 2.44 1.64 10.02
N HIS A 71 1.29 1.35 10.66
CA HIS A 71 0.97 0.01 11.16
C HIS A 71 0.95 -1.02 10.02
N TYR A 72 0.30 -0.70 8.89
CA TYR A 72 0.27 -1.58 7.73
C TYR A 72 1.68 -1.86 7.18
N ASN A 73 2.51 -0.84 6.97
CA ASN A 73 3.86 -1.01 6.45
C ASN A 73 4.75 -1.81 7.41
N LEU A 74 4.57 -1.65 8.71
CA LEU A 74 5.26 -2.48 9.71
C LEU A 74 4.80 -3.94 9.61
N GLY A 75 3.49 -4.18 9.50
CA GLY A 75 2.95 -5.52 9.28
C GLY A 75 3.48 -6.16 8.00
N PHE A 76 3.61 -5.39 6.91
CA PHE A 76 4.18 -5.84 5.65
C PHE A 76 5.64 -6.30 5.81
N ILE A 77 6.49 -5.50 6.45
CA ILE A 77 7.90 -5.85 6.73
C ILE A 77 8.00 -7.12 7.58
N LEU A 78 7.20 -7.19 8.64
CA LEU A 78 7.20 -8.35 9.55
C LEU A 78 6.76 -9.64 8.86
N LYS A 79 5.80 -9.54 7.93
CA LYS A 79 5.39 -10.66 7.09
C LYS A 79 6.53 -11.14 6.19
N ASP A 80 7.26 -10.22 5.56
CA ASP A 80 8.41 -10.52 4.69
C ASP A 80 9.55 -11.20 5.47
N GLN A 81 9.71 -10.83 6.76
CA GLN A 81 10.64 -11.46 7.69
C GLN A 81 10.15 -12.80 8.27
N GLY A 82 8.94 -13.29 7.90
CA GLY A 82 8.34 -14.50 8.44
C GLY A 82 7.77 -14.37 9.86
N ARG A 83 7.74 -13.17 10.43
CA ARG A 83 7.19 -12.87 11.77
C ARG A 83 5.66 -12.72 11.70
N LEU A 84 4.98 -13.79 11.29
CA LEU A 84 3.58 -13.76 10.86
C LEU A 84 2.60 -13.32 11.96
N LYS A 85 2.79 -13.73 13.22
CA LYS A 85 1.91 -13.32 14.33
C LYS A 85 1.97 -11.81 14.59
N GLU A 86 3.16 -11.25 14.55
CA GLU A 86 3.35 -9.79 14.71
C GLU A 86 2.80 -9.04 13.50
N ALA A 87 3.05 -9.55 12.30
CA ALA A 87 2.51 -9.00 11.06
C ALA A 87 0.99 -8.92 11.09
N GLU A 88 0.31 -9.99 11.54
CA GLU A 88 -1.13 -10.03 11.71
C GLU A 88 -1.59 -8.94 12.69
N SER A 89 -0.98 -8.87 13.86
CA SER A 89 -1.34 -7.90 14.90
C SER A 89 -1.25 -6.45 14.40
N TYR A 90 -0.13 -6.08 13.76
CA TYR A 90 0.04 -4.73 13.23
C TYR A 90 -0.90 -4.43 12.06
N THR A 91 -1.14 -5.41 11.16
CA THR A 91 -2.06 -5.21 10.04
C THR A 91 -3.51 -5.10 10.52
N GLN A 92 -3.92 -5.84 11.55
CA GLN A 92 -5.23 -5.68 12.19
C GLN A 92 -5.36 -4.30 12.83
N LYS A 93 -4.30 -3.82 13.49
CA LYS A 93 -4.29 -2.47 14.07
C LYS A 93 -4.47 -1.39 13.01
N ALA A 94 -3.87 -1.57 11.82
CA ALA A 94 -4.10 -0.67 10.70
C ALA A 94 -5.59 -0.58 10.32
N LEU A 95 -6.31 -1.72 10.26
CA LEU A 95 -7.75 -1.76 9.97
C LEU A 95 -8.64 -1.24 11.11
N GLU A 96 -8.19 -1.33 12.36
CA GLU A 96 -8.89 -0.70 13.47
C GLU A 96 -8.87 0.83 13.37
N VAL A 97 -7.76 1.39 12.89
CA VAL A 97 -7.57 2.83 12.70
C VAL A 97 -8.22 3.29 11.38
N ASP A 98 -7.99 2.57 10.29
CA ASP A 98 -8.58 2.88 8.98
C ASP A 98 -9.19 1.61 8.35
N PRO A 99 -10.51 1.41 8.52
CA PRO A 99 -11.23 0.30 7.91
C PRO A 99 -11.31 0.35 6.37
N GLN A 100 -10.89 1.45 5.75
CA GLN A 100 -10.89 1.61 4.30
C GLN A 100 -9.57 1.23 3.64
N LEU A 101 -8.55 0.85 4.40
CA LEU A 101 -7.23 0.47 3.92
C LEU A 101 -7.24 -0.93 3.28
N THR A 102 -7.55 -1.00 1.98
CA THR A 102 -7.80 -2.26 1.26
C THR A 102 -6.56 -3.15 1.14
N ASP A 103 -5.36 -2.57 1.10
CA ASP A 103 -4.08 -3.30 1.10
C ASP A 103 -3.92 -4.16 2.37
N ALA A 104 -4.44 -3.69 3.51
CA ALA A 104 -4.39 -4.44 4.77
C ALA A 104 -5.29 -5.69 4.75
N TYR A 105 -6.48 -5.62 4.12
CA TYR A 105 -7.32 -6.82 3.93
C TYR A 105 -6.63 -7.86 3.06
N LEU A 106 -6.00 -7.45 1.96
CA LEU A 106 -5.25 -8.35 1.10
C LEU A 106 -4.08 -8.98 1.86
N SER A 107 -3.33 -8.20 2.62
CA SER A 107 -2.22 -8.71 3.44
C SER A 107 -2.71 -9.74 4.46
N LEU A 108 -3.73 -9.43 5.26
CA LEU A 108 -4.31 -10.36 6.23
C LEU A 108 -4.84 -11.64 5.58
N SER A 109 -5.45 -11.52 4.39
CA SER A 109 -5.95 -12.68 3.66
C SER A 109 -4.86 -13.67 3.25
N THR A 110 -3.60 -13.28 3.26
CA THR A 110 -2.45 -14.15 2.93
C THR A 110 -1.72 -14.67 4.16
N ILE A 111 -1.94 -14.10 5.34
CA ILE A 111 -1.32 -14.55 6.60
C ILE A 111 -2.13 -15.71 7.19
N GLN A 112 -1.47 -16.82 7.50
CA GLN A 112 -2.07 -18.00 8.12
C GLN A 112 -1.61 -18.12 9.58
N THR A 113 -2.26 -17.46 10.51
CA THR A 113 -1.80 -17.54 11.91
C THR A 113 -2.84 -18.02 12.91
N SER A 114 -4.12 -17.73 12.75
CA SER A 114 -5.14 -18.21 13.69
C SER A 114 -6.57 -17.97 13.26
N ASN A 115 -7.51 -18.65 13.94
CA ASN A 115 -8.96 -18.54 13.71
C ASN A 115 -9.62 -17.29 14.31
N THR A 116 -8.87 -16.27 14.71
CA THR A 116 -9.34 -15.27 15.69
C THR A 116 -9.93 -13.97 15.12
N THR A 117 -10.19 -13.86 13.82
CA THR A 117 -10.48 -12.53 13.27
C THR A 117 -11.81 -12.38 12.55
N GLN A 118 -12.88 -12.49 13.35
CA GLN A 118 -14.25 -12.27 12.85
C GLN A 118 -14.51 -10.82 12.40
N LYS A 119 -13.89 -9.80 13.06
CA LYS A 119 -14.25 -8.39 12.84
C LYS A 119 -13.86 -7.88 11.46
N TRP A 120 -12.61 -8.05 11.05
CA TRP A 120 -12.16 -7.58 9.73
C TRP A 120 -12.77 -8.42 8.58
N HIS A 121 -13.09 -9.72 8.82
CA HIS A 121 -13.85 -10.52 7.86
C HIS A 121 -15.21 -9.90 7.60
N ASN A 122 -15.97 -9.56 8.64
CA ASN A 122 -17.30 -8.93 8.48
C ASN A 122 -17.22 -7.62 7.69
N GLN A 123 -16.19 -6.82 7.95
CA GLN A 123 -15.94 -5.59 7.18
C GLN A 123 -15.61 -5.89 5.71
N LEU A 124 -14.70 -6.84 5.44
CA LEU A 124 -14.31 -7.25 4.09
C LEU A 124 -15.52 -7.73 3.27
N PHE A 125 -16.47 -8.44 3.89
CA PHE A 125 -17.65 -8.98 3.20
C PHE A 125 -18.85 -8.03 3.22
N SER A 126 -18.77 -6.87 3.84
CA SER A 126 -19.83 -5.86 3.79
C SER A 126 -19.95 -5.25 2.39
N GLU A 127 -21.16 -4.83 2.01
CA GLU A 127 -21.37 -4.08 0.76
C GLU A 127 -20.70 -2.69 0.79
N ASN A 128 -20.59 -2.12 1.97
CA ASN A 128 -20.01 -0.78 2.14
C ASN A 128 -18.53 -0.71 1.75
N ILE A 129 -17.79 -1.81 1.85
CA ILE A 129 -16.37 -1.84 1.49
C ILE A 129 -16.13 -1.60 -0.01
N LEU A 130 -17.13 -1.85 -0.86
CA LEU A 130 -17.03 -1.68 -2.31
C LEU A 130 -17.36 -0.25 -2.76
N LYS A 131 -18.02 0.55 -1.91
CA LYS A 131 -18.48 1.89 -2.28
C LYS A 131 -17.30 2.86 -2.44
N ASN A 132 -17.36 3.69 -3.49
CA ASN A 132 -16.37 4.74 -3.77
C ASN A 132 -14.92 4.24 -3.90
N LYS A 133 -14.73 2.99 -4.34
CA LYS A 133 -13.42 2.37 -4.52
C LYS A 133 -12.94 2.51 -5.97
N ASN A 134 -11.66 2.84 -6.13
CA ASN A 134 -10.99 2.76 -7.42
C ASN A 134 -10.70 1.30 -7.81
N ASN A 135 -10.30 1.08 -9.07
CA ASN A 135 -10.06 -0.27 -9.60
C ASN A 135 -8.98 -1.04 -8.80
N ARG A 136 -7.91 -0.38 -8.34
CA ARG A 136 -6.85 -1.00 -7.53
C ARG A 136 -7.39 -1.47 -6.17
N GLU A 137 -8.17 -0.65 -5.52
CA GLU A 137 -8.80 -0.99 -4.24
C GLU A 137 -9.78 -2.16 -4.39
N LEU A 138 -10.58 -2.18 -5.46
CA LEU A 138 -11.48 -3.30 -5.78
C LEU A 138 -10.70 -4.59 -6.02
N VAL A 139 -9.59 -4.53 -6.75
CA VAL A 139 -8.70 -5.68 -6.96
C VAL A 139 -8.23 -6.26 -5.62
N ASN A 140 -7.79 -5.43 -4.68
CA ASN A 140 -7.37 -5.88 -3.36
C ASN A 140 -8.50 -6.57 -2.59
N ILE A 141 -9.70 -5.99 -2.62
CA ILE A 141 -10.88 -6.56 -1.94
C ILE A 141 -11.24 -7.92 -2.53
N PHE A 142 -11.34 -8.02 -3.86
CA PHE A 142 -11.72 -9.27 -4.52
C PHE A 142 -10.66 -10.37 -4.33
N PHE A 143 -9.37 -10.05 -4.39
CA PHE A 143 -8.32 -11.04 -4.07
C PHE A 143 -8.39 -11.47 -2.60
N ALA A 144 -8.60 -10.54 -1.67
CA ALA A 144 -8.75 -10.88 -0.26
C ALA A 144 -9.95 -11.82 -0.03
N ARG A 145 -11.12 -11.53 -0.63
CA ARG A 145 -12.30 -12.39 -0.56
C ARG A 145 -12.03 -13.77 -1.18
N SER A 146 -11.39 -13.81 -2.36
CA SER A 146 -11.01 -15.06 -3.02
C SER A 146 -10.13 -15.92 -2.12
N ASN A 147 -9.09 -15.36 -1.51
CA ASN A 147 -8.21 -16.09 -0.59
C ASN A 147 -8.95 -16.67 0.61
N ILE A 148 -9.93 -15.94 1.17
CA ILE A 148 -10.74 -16.43 2.29
C ILE A 148 -11.68 -17.56 1.86
N PHE A 149 -12.37 -17.41 0.73
CA PHE A 149 -13.26 -18.45 0.19
C PHE A 149 -12.49 -19.72 -0.16
N HIS A 150 -11.32 -19.56 -0.79
CA HIS A 150 -10.45 -20.71 -1.11
C HIS A 150 -10.08 -21.53 0.14
N ARG A 151 -9.66 -20.84 1.21
CA ARG A 151 -9.34 -21.53 2.48
C ARG A 151 -10.53 -22.22 3.15
N LYS A 152 -11.74 -21.73 2.91
CA LYS A 152 -12.97 -22.35 3.41
C LYS A 152 -13.47 -23.50 2.52
N GLY A 153 -12.76 -23.85 1.43
CA GLY A 153 -13.20 -24.83 0.45
C GLY A 153 -14.36 -24.36 -0.44
N GLN A 154 -14.70 -23.09 -0.40
CA GLN A 154 -15.74 -22.45 -1.20
C GLN A 154 -15.15 -22.02 -2.56
N PHE A 155 -14.84 -23.01 -3.40
CA PHE A 155 -14.06 -22.80 -4.62
C PHE A 155 -14.82 -22.01 -5.69
N LYS A 156 -16.15 -22.14 -5.75
CA LYS A 156 -16.98 -21.38 -6.69
C LYS A 156 -16.92 -19.89 -6.39
N GLU A 157 -17.18 -19.50 -5.15
CA GLU A 157 -17.13 -18.10 -4.70
C GLU A 157 -15.71 -17.54 -4.80
N SER A 158 -14.70 -18.36 -4.55
CA SER A 158 -13.30 -17.99 -4.76
C SER A 158 -13.03 -17.64 -6.22
N ALA A 159 -13.47 -18.50 -7.16
CA ALA A 159 -13.29 -18.29 -8.60
C ALA A 159 -14.02 -17.03 -9.08
N GLU A 160 -15.25 -16.79 -8.64
CA GLU A 160 -16.03 -15.58 -8.98
C GLU A 160 -15.30 -14.31 -8.57
N ASN A 161 -14.76 -14.26 -7.34
CA ASN A 161 -13.99 -13.11 -6.87
C ASN A 161 -12.67 -12.95 -7.64
N LEU A 162 -12.01 -14.06 -8.00
CA LEU A 162 -10.79 -14.02 -8.81
C LEU A 162 -11.04 -13.44 -10.21
N VAL A 163 -12.15 -13.84 -10.85
CA VAL A 163 -12.58 -13.30 -12.14
C VAL A 163 -12.84 -11.80 -12.03
N ASN A 164 -13.53 -11.34 -10.98
CA ASN A 164 -13.77 -9.92 -10.74
C ASN A 164 -12.47 -9.14 -10.57
N ALA A 165 -11.51 -9.63 -9.78
CA ALA A 165 -10.20 -9.02 -9.61
C ALA A 165 -9.45 -8.90 -10.94
N ASN A 166 -9.42 -9.97 -11.74
CA ASN A 166 -8.73 -9.99 -13.03
C ASN A 166 -9.39 -9.07 -14.04
N ASN A 167 -10.72 -8.99 -14.08
CA ASN A 167 -11.44 -8.05 -14.94
C ASN A 167 -11.12 -6.59 -14.60
N MET A 168 -10.98 -6.25 -13.31
CA MET A 168 -10.55 -4.91 -12.89
C MET A 168 -9.10 -4.62 -13.31
N LYS A 169 -8.19 -5.60 -13.17
CA LYS A 169 -6.80 -5.47 -13.65
C LYS A 169 -6.75 -5.23 -15.16
N LEU A 170 -7.51 -5.97 -15.95
CA LEU A 170 -7.58 -5.80 -17.39
C LEU A 170 -8.06 -4.39 -17.78
N ARG A 171 -9.06 -3.85 -17.06
CA ARG A 171 -9.53 -2.47 -17.28
C ARG A 171 -8.44 -1.44 -17.00
N MET A 172 -7.62 -1.65 -15.96
CA MET A 172 -6.50 -0.76 -15.64
C MET A 172 -5.43 -0.79 -16.74
N HIS A 173 -5.02 -1.97 -17.21
CA HIS A 173 -4.04 -2.11 -18.28
C HIS A 173 -4.55 -1.54 -19.63
N LYS A 174 -5.83 -1.74 -19.94
CA LYS A 174 -6.42 -1.15 -21.15
C LYS A 174 -6.37 0.38 -21.10
N SER A 175 -6.70 0.98 -19.96
CA SER A 175 -6.62 2.42 -19.74
C SER A 175 -5.18 2.96 -19.88
N GLU A 176 -4.17 2.23 -19.42
CA GLU A 176 -2.76 2.60 -19.59
C GLU A 176 -2.32 2.54 -21.06
N VAL A 177 -2.74 1.51 -21.78
CA VAL A 177 -2.46 1.36 -23.21
C VAL A 177 -3.13 2.48 -24.02
N ASP A 178 -4.39 2.80 -23.76
CA ASP A 178 -5.12 3.88 -24.41
C ASP A 178 -4.43 5.24 -24.17
N LEU A 179 -3.95 5.51 -22.95
CA LEU A 179 -3.16 6.71 -22.62
C LEU A 179 -1.82 6.76 -23.37
N LEU A 180 -1.15 5.62 -23.56
CA LEU A 180 0.09 5.54 -24.33
C LEU A 180 -0.19 5.82 -25.81
N ILE A 181 -1.25 5.23 -26.37
CA ILE A 181 -1.67 5.46 -27.77
C ILE A 181 -1.99 6.94 -27.99
N ASP A 182 -2.71 7.59 -27.08
CA ASP A 182 -3.04 9.01 -27.19
C ASP A 182 -1.81 9.92 -27.08
N LYS A 183 -0.85 9.58 -26.22
CA LYS A 183 0.45 10.29 -26.14
C LYS A 183 1.23 10.14 -27.44
N THR A 184 1.28 8.94 -28.00
CA THR A 184 1.99 8.67 -29.27
C THR A 184 1.36 9.41 -30.43
N LYS A 185 0.02 9.45 -30.53
CA LYS A 185 -0.71 10.23 -31.52
C LYS A 185 -0.42 11.72 -31.44
N LYS A 186 -0.41 12.28 -30.20
CA LYS A 186 -0.09 13.71 -29.97
C LYS A 186 1.34 14.06 -30.38
N LEU A 187 2.31 13.17 -30.10
CA LEU A 187 3.70 13.34 -30.51
C LEU A 187 3.84 13.29 -32.05
N LYS A 188 3.13 12.39 -32.73
CA LYS A 188 3.15 12.31 -34.18
C LYS A 188 2.57 13.58 -34.83
N ILE A 189 1.43 14.09 -34.35
CA ILE A 189 0.83 15.34 -34.84
C ILE A 189 1.78 16.53 -34.65
N SER A 190 2.55 16.55 -33.53
CA SER A 190 3.52 17.62 -33.31
C SER A 190 4.73 17.52 -34.27
N SER A 191 5.20 16.31 -34.64
CA SER A 191 6.29 16.14 -35.58
C SER A 191 5.88 16.54 -37.00
N ASP A 192 4.66 16.16 -37.45
CA ASP A 192 4.14 16.47 -38.77
C ASP A 192 3.92 17.99 -38.98
N ASN A 193 3.77 18.76 -37.89
CA ASN A 193 3.67 20.22 -37.96
C ASN A 193 5.03 20.96 -37.98
N TYR A 194 6.17 20.24 -37.85
CA TYR A 194 7.51 20.82 -37.97
C TYR A 194 8.19 20.54 -39.30
N GLU A 195 7.60 19.70 -40.18
CA GLU A 195 8.12 19.37 -41.50
C GLU A 195 7.39 20.13 -42.66
N GLY A 196 6.56 21.10 -42.35
CA GLY A 196 5.89 22.03 -43.29
C GLY A 196 6.39 23.45 -43.07
#